data_23808188dc0d5f38a8e56cd46b8f3ccf
#
_entry.id   23808188dc0d5f38a8e56cd46b8f3ccf
#
_cell.length_a   1.000
_cell.length_b   1.000
_cell.length_c   1.000
_cell.angle_alpha   90.00
_cell.angle_beta   90.00
_cell.angle_gamma   90.00
#
_symmetry.space_group_name_H-M   'P 1'
#
loop_
_entity.id
_entity.type
_entity.pdbx_description
1 polymer ?
#
loop_
_entity_poly.entity_id
_entity_poly.type
_entity_poly.pdbx_seq_one_letter_code
_entity_poly.pdbx_strand_id
1 'polypeptide(L)'
;TEERRQKEIKEIGLPLLQKAIEIITYFNPKYYFIENPQTGDMKKYMKSNHYDVDYCMFSDWGYRKRTRFWTNIEFEDTLCNRKCGNMLEGAKKHKVCVIEQKDSSLAMKYRIPPRLIKTLFSKTC
;
A
#
# COMPACT_ATOMS: atom_id res chain seq x y z
N THR A 1 0.56 -10.91 -20.56
CA THR A 1 -0.80 -11.25 -20.97
C THR A 1 -1.71 -11.51 -19.77
N GLU A 2 -3.02 -11.46 -19.96
CA GLU A 2 -3.99 -11.75 -18.89
C GLU A 2 -3.85 -13.19 -18.38
N GLU A 3 -3.62 -14.15 -19.28
CA GLU A 3 -3.39 -15.55 -18.91
C GLU A 3 -2.18 -15.71 -17.98
N ARG A 4 -1.06 -15.05 -18.31
CA ARG A 4 0.14 -15.04 -17.45
C ARG A 4 -0.16 -14.45 -16.09
N ARG A 5 -0.87 -13.33 -16.05
CA ARG A 5 -1.29 -12.66 -14.82
C ARG A 5 -2.17 -13.57 -13.96
N GLN A 6 -3.17 -14.22 -14.55
CA GLN A 6 -4.05 -15.15 -13.83
C GLN A 6 -3.26 -16.35 -13.27
N LYS A 7 -2.31 -16.86 -14.04
CA LYS A 7 -1.42 -17.93 -13.58
C LYS A 7 -0.56 -17.50 -12.38
N GLU A 8 0.05 -16.32 -12.45
CA GLU A 8 0.84 -15.75 -11.34
C GLU A 8 -0.01 -15.54 -10.08
N ILE A 9 -1.24 -15.05 -10.23
CA ILE A 9 -2.18 -14.91 -9.11
C ILE A 9 -2.46 -16.26 -8.47
N LYS A 10 -2.79 -17.27 -9.27
CA LYS A 10 -3.14 -18.61 -8.78
C LYS A 10 -1.96 -19.34 -8.12
N GLU A 11 -0.78 -19.27 -8.71
CA GLU A 11 0.40 -20.04 -8.28
C GLU A 11 1.24 -19.35 -7.20
N ILE A 12 1.19 -18.03 -7.14
CA ILE A 12 2.04 -17.23 -6.23
C ILE A 12 1.19 -16.34 -5.31
N GLY A 13 0.37 -15.47 -5.89
CA GLY A 13 -0.34 -14.44 -5.13
C GLY A 13 -1.34 -14.99 -4.13
N LEU A 14 -2.23 -15.89 -4.56
CA LEU A 14 -3.21 -16.52 -3.67
C LEU A 14 -2.57 -17.38 -2.58
N PRO A 15 -1.57 -18.24 -2.87
CA PRO A 15 -0.87 -18.97 -1.82
C PRO A 15 -0.19 -18.06 -0.79
N LEU A 16 0.40 -16.94 -1.20
CA LEU A 16 1.00 -15.98 -0.27
C LEU A 16 -0.06 -15.31 0.60
N LEU A 17 -1.18 -14.89 0.03
CA LEU A 17 -2.29 -14.32 0.79
C LEU A 17 -2.87 -15.33 1.79
N GLN A 18 -3.08 -16.57 1.36
CA GLN A 18 -3.55 -17.65 2.23
C GLN A 18 -2.59 -17.90 3.38
N LYS A 19 -1.28 -17.88 3.11
CA LYS A 19 -0.25 -18.03 4.15
C LYS A 19 -0.26 -16.86 5.14
N ALA A 20 -0.42 -15.64 4.67
CA ALA A 20 -0.53 -14.47 5.56
C ALA A 20 -1.75 -14.59 6.48
N ILE A 21 -2.91 -14.98 5.96
CA ILE A 21 -4.13 -15.21 6.76
C ILE A 21 -3.94 -16.34 7.76
N GLU A 22 -3.30 -17.43 7.35
CA GLU A 22 -2.99 -18.57 8.20
C GLU A 22 -2.08 -18.18 9.38
N ILE A 23 -1.05 -17.37 9.13
CA ILE A 23 -0.14 -16.84 10.16
C ILE A 23 -0.91 -15.97 11.15
N ILE A 24 -1.74 -15.05 10.67
CA ILE A 24 -2.56 -14.18 11.51
C ILE A 24 -3.53 -15.01 12.36
N THR A 25 -4.16 -16.01 11.78
CA THR A 25 -5.09 -16.90 12.49
C THR A 25 -4.37 -17.73 13.56
N TYR A 26 -3.21 -18.26 13.23
CA TYR A 26 -2.43 -19.10 14.15
C TYR A 26 -1.89 -18.32 15.35
N PHE A 27 -1.23 -17.19 15.11
CA PHE A 27 -0.63 -16.37 16.16
C PHE A 27 -1.62 -15.47 16.87
N ASN A 28 -2.77 -15.22 16.26
CA ASN A 28 -3.81 -14.33 16.77
C ASN A 28 -3.24 -13.01 17.34
N PRO A 29 -2.45 -12.26 16.56
CA PRO A 29 -1.82 -11.04 17.05
C PRO A 29 -2.88 -10.00 17.43
N LYS A 30 -2.58 -9.18 18.44
CA LYS A 30 -3.46 -8.09 18.84
C LYS A 30 -3.69 -7.09 17.70
N TYR A 31 -2.64 -6.85 16.91
CA TYR A 31 -2.69 -5.95 15.75
C TYR A 31 -1.98 -6.58 14.56
N TYR A 32 -2.51 -6.33 13.38
CA TYR A 32 -1.86 -6.72 12.12
C TYR A 32 -2.08 -5.68 11.04
N PHE A 33 -1.16 -5.64 10.09
CA PHE A 33 -1.24 -4.82 8.88
C PHE A 33 -0.80 -5.64 7.68
N ILE A 34 -1.62 -5.68 6.64
CA ILE A 34 -1.27 -6.28 5.35
C ILE A 34 -1.30 -5.16 4.31
N GLU A 35 -0.19 -4.94 3.65
CA GLU A 35 0.00 -3.86 2.67
C GLU A 35 0.01 -4.41 1.25
N ASN A 36 -0.67 -3.74 0.34
CA ASN A 36 -0.57 -4.02 -1.08
C ASN A 36 -0.96 -2.77 -1.88
N PRO A 37 -0.39 -2.54 -3.09
CA PRO A 37 -0.87 -1.48 -3.96
C PRO A 37 -2.38 -1.57 -4.19
N GLN A 38 -3.08 -0.46 -4.05
CA GLN A 38 -4.55 -0.42 -4.19
C GLN A 38 -5.01 -0.88 -5.59
N THR A 39 -4.17 -0.68 -6.61
CA THR A 39 -4.43 -1.14 -7.97
C THR A 39 -4.20 -2.64 -8.17
N GLY A 40 -3.60 -3.33 -7.19
CA GLY A 40 -3.32 -4.76 -7.26
C GLY A 40 -4.58 -5.62 -7.17
N ASP A 41 -4.43 -6.89 -7.49
CA ASP A 41 -5.54 -7.85 -7.54
C ASP A 41 -6.00 -8.36 -6.18
N MET A 42 -5.18 -8.20 -5.14
CA MET A 42 -5.47 -8.69 -3.79
C MET A 42 -6.82 -8.21 -3.26
N LYS A 43 -7.24 -6.99 -3.63
CA LYS A 43 -8.54 -6.44 -3.26
C LYS A 43 -9.75 -7.25 -3.75
N LYS A 44 -9.57 -8.10 -4.75
CA LYS A 44 -10.61 -8.99 -5.27
C LYS A 44 -10.83 -10.20 -4.36
N TYR A 45 -9.81 -10.57 -3.61
CA TYR A 45 -9.79 -11.79 -2.80
C TYR A 45 -9.89 -11.52 -1.29
N MET A 46 -9.52 -10.30 -0.86
CA MET A 46 -9.58 -9.92 0.55
C MET A 46 -10.53 -8.75 0.75
N LYS A 47 -11.69 -9.02 1.36
CA LYS A 47 -12.78 -8.06 1.56
C LYS A 47 -12.90 -7.53 2.98
N SER A 48 -11.99 -7.90 3.88
CA SER A 48 -11.99 -7.46 5.26
C SER A 48 -11.67 -5.96 5.38
N ASN A 49 -11.76 -5.45 6.61
CA ASN A 49 -11.54 -4.04 6.94
C ASN A 49 -10.23 -3.51 6.36
N HIS A 50 -10.29 -2.40 5.65
CA HIS A 50 -9.12 -1.82 5.00
C HIS A 50 -9.24 -0.30 4.89
N TYR A 51 -8.08 0.34 4.66
CA TYR A 51 -7.96 1.77 4.45
C TYR A 51 -6.99 2.06 3.31
N ASP A 52 -7.31 3.09 2.52
CA ASP A 52 -6.47 3.51 1.41
C ASP A 52 -5.72 4.78 1.79
N VAL A 53 -4.43 4.80 1.51
CA VAL A 53 -3.56 5.95 1.77
C VAL A 53 -2.72 6.29 0.55
N ASP A 54 -2.46 7.56 0.36
CA ASP A 54 -1.52 8.05 -0.64
C ASP A 54 -0.20 8.43 0.04
N TYR A 55 0.92 7.84 -0.37
CA TYR A 55 2.22 8.04 0.28
C TYR A 55 2.72 9.47 0.25
N CYS A 56 2.28 10.28 -0.72
CA CYS A 56 2.60 11.71 -0.76
C CYS A 56 2.02 12.51 0.43
N MET A 57 1.04 11.96 1.15
CA MET A 57 0.50 12.56 2.36
C MET A 57 1.40 12.33 3.59
N PHE A 58 2.38 11.44 3.50
CA PHE A 58 3.25 11.02 4.59
C PHE A 58 4.74 11.14 4.28
N SER A 59 5.09 11.70 3.12
CA SER A 59 6.48 11.79 2.67
C SER A 59 6.71 13.01 1.80
N ASP A 60 7.99 13.32 1.59
CA ASP A 60 8.48 14.31 0.63
C ASP A 60 9.09 13.65 -0.63
N TRP A 61 8.73 12.40 -0.89
CA TRP A 61 9.31 11.61 -1.98
C TRP A 61 8.91 12.06 -3.38
N GLY A 62 7.95 12.97 -3.49
CA GLY A 62 7.56 13.58 -4.75
C GLY A 62 6.54 12.80 -5.58
N TYR A 63 6.11 11.62 -5.15
CA TYR A 63 5.15 10.80 -5.88
C TYR A 63 3.98 10.34 -5.03
N ARG A 64 2.86 10.09 -5.70
CA ARG A 64 1.68 9.45 -5.12
C ARG A 64 1.76 7.95 -5.38
N LYS A 65 1.80 7.15 -4.34
CA LYS A 65 1.59 5.71 -4.40
C LYS A 65 0.38 5.38 -3.54
N ARG A 66 -0.74 5.05 -4.19
CA ARG A 66 -1.93 4.64 -3.46
C ARG A 66 -1.80 3.20 -3.02
N THR A 67 -1.89 3.01 -1.72
CA THR A 67 -1.65 1.72 -1.06
C THR A 67 -2.83 1.40 -0.15
N ARG A 68 -3.22 0.14 -0.14
CA ARG A 68 -4.26 -0.37 0.74
C ARG A 68 -3.65 -1.14 1.90
N PHE A 69 -4.14 -0.85 3.10
CA PHE A 69 -3.81 -1.59 4.31
C PHE A 69 -5.05 -2.30 4.82
N TRP A 70 -4.98 -3.64 4.89
CA TRP A 70 -5.96 -4.45 5.62
C TRP A 70 -5.47 -4.58 7.04
N THR A 71 -6.32 -4.26 8.00
CA THR A 71 -5.92 -4.18 9.40
C THR A 71 -7.14 -4.31 10.31
N ASN A 72 -6.90 -4.71 11.54
CA ASN A 72 -7.91 -4.77 12.59
C ASN A 72 -7.95 -3.53 13.49
N ILE A 73 -7.16 -2.52 13.19
CA ILE A 73 -7.28 -1.22 13.87
C ILE A 73 -8.24 -0.29 13.12
N GLU A 74 -8.80 0.68 13.83
CA GLU A 74 -9.52 1.78 13.19
C GLU A 74 -8.53 2.81 12.67
N PHE A 75 -8.70 3.16 11.42
CA PHE A 75 -7.90 4.15 10.72
C PHE A 75 -8.80 4.94 9.76
N GLU A 76 -8.27 5.89 9.03
CA GLU A 76 -9.01 6.67 8.04
C GLU A 76 -8.30 6.64 6.70
N ASP A 77 -9.09 6.64 5.62
CA ASP A 77 -8.53 6.88 4.29
C ASP A 77 -7.83 8.24 4.26
N THR A 78 -6.59 8.26 3.78
CA THR A 78 -5.80 9.49 3.66
C THR A 78 -5.37 9.66 2.21
N LEU A 79 -6.30 10.20 1.42
CA LEU A 79 -6.13 10.38 -0.01
C LEU A 79 -5.63 11.78 -0.34
N CYS A 80 -4.78 11.86 -1.36
CA CYS A 80 -4.22 13.13 -1.82
C CYS A 80 -5.28 13.99 -2.51
N ASN A 81 -5.41 15.21 -2.02
CA ASN A 81 -6.25 16.26 -2.60
C ASN A 81 -5.45 17.26 -3.47
N ARG A 82 -4.23 16.89 -3.87
CA ARG A 82 -3.28 17.75 -4.63
C ARG A 82 -2.70 18.92 -3.83
N LYS A 83 -2.79 18.87 -2.49
CA LYS A 83 -2.18 19.84 -1.57
C LYS A 83 -1.13 19.21 -0.66
N CYS A 84 -0.52 18.12 -1.11
CA CYS A 84 0.40 17.31 -0.31
C CYS A 84 1.84 17.87 -0.22
N GLY A 85 2.16 18.94 -0.93
CA GLY A 85 3.53 19.47 -1.03
C GLY A 85 4.41 18.76 -2.06
N ASN A 86 3.96 17.68 -2.66
CA ASN A 86 4.70 16.90 -3.67
C ASN A 86 4.21 17.18 -5.10
N MET A 87 3.44 18.24 -5.30
CA MET A 87 2.94 18.60 -6.61
C MET A 87 3.99 19.36 -7.42
N LEU A 88 4.04 19.11 -8.70
CA LEU A 88 4.82 19.92 -9.64
C LEU A 88 4.17 21.30 -9.74
N GLU A 89 4.97 22.36 -9.60
CA GLU A 89 4.50 23.73 -9.65
C GLU A 89 3.78 24.02 -10.97
N GLY A 90 2.58 24.62 -10.88
CA GLY A 90 1.77 24.96 -12.04
C GLY A 90 1.12 23.79 -12.76
N ALA A 91 1.21 22.57 -12.22
CA ALA A 91 0.64 21.38 -12.83
C ALA A 91 -0.27 20.59 -11.88
N LYS A 92 -1.18 19.82 -12.45
CA LYS A 92 -2.08 18.93 -11.68
C LYS A 92 -1.48 17.52 -11.50
N LYS A 93 -0.15 17.42 -11.42
CA LYS A 93 0.57 16.14 -11.28
C LYS A 93 1.65 16.24 -10.20
N HIS A 94 2.05 15.10 -9.66
CA HIS A 94 3.14 15.01 -8.70
C HIS A 94 4.49 15.21 -9.39
N LYS A 95 5.50 15.62 -8.61
CA LYS A 95 6.87 15.89 -9.09
C LYS A 95 7.49 14.68 -9.76
N VAL A 96 7.20 13.48 -9.25
CA VAL A 96 7.78 12.21 -9.71
C VAL A 96 6.66 11.25 -10.08
N CYS A 97 6.83 10.55 -11.20
CA CYS A 97 5.96 9.44 -11.58
C CYS A 97 6.61 8.12 -11.13
N VAL A 98 5.91 7.33 -10.33
CA VAL A 98 6.42 6.04 -9.83
C VAL A 98 6.78 5.08 -10.96
N ILE A 99 6.02 5.13 -12.06
CA ILE A 99 6.20 4.24 -13.21
C ILE A 99 7.45 4.61 -14.02
N GLU A 100 7.83 5.88 -14.02
CA GLU A 100 8.97 6.40 -14.79
C GLU A 100 10.31 6.25 -14.06
N GLN A 101 10.32 5.78 -12.82
CA GLN A 101 11.55 5.51 -12.08
C GLN A 101 12.22 4.22 -12.53
N LYS A 102 12.75 4.23 -13.77
CA LYS A 102 13.40 3.04 -14.35
C LYS A 102 14.63 2.56 -13.58
N ASP A 103 15.31 3.47 -12.89
CA ASP A 103 16.56 3.21 -12.18
C ASP A 103 16.38 3.04 -10.65
N SER A 104 15.14 3.00 -10.16
CA SER A 104 14.90 2.83 -8.73
C SER A 104 15.17 1.39 -8.29
N SER A 105 15.92 1.21 -7.19
CA SER A 105 16.12 -0.08 -6.56
C SER A 105 14.77 -0.67 -6.10
N LEU A 106 14.70 -2.01 -5.94
CA LEU A 106 13.54 -2.68 -5.37
C LEU A 106 13.18 -2.11 -3.98
N ALA A 107 14.20 -1.79 -3.18
CA ALA A 107 14.02 -1.19 -1.87
C ALA A 107 13.23 0.14 -1.94
N MET A 108 13.53 0.99 -2.92
CA MET A 108 12.78 2.24 -3.13
C MET A 108 11.33 2.00 -3.56
N LYS A 109 11.09 0.96 -4.36
CA LYS A 109 9.74 0.61 -4.83
C LYS A 109 8.85 0.06 -3.71
N TYR A 110 9.43 -0.65 -2.76
CA TYR A 110 8.71 -1.32 -1.67
C TYR A 110 8.74 -0.58 -0.34
N ARG A 111 9.46 0.54 -0.24
CA ARG A 111 9.55 1.31 1.00
C ARG A 111 8.19 1.89 1.40
N ILE A 112 7.97 1.96 2.70
CA ILE A 112 6.79 2.58 3.31
C ILE A 112 7.22 3.87 4.02
N PRO A 113 6.50 5.00 3.88
CA PRO A 113 6.88 6.23 4.56
C PRO A 113 6.98 6.05 6.08
N PRO A 114 8.09 6.42 6.73
CA PRO A 114 8.23 6.32 8.18
C PRO A 114 7.14 7.05 8.97
N ARG A 115 6.67 8.19 8.47
CA ARG A 115 5.55 8.94 9.09
C ARG A 115 4.25 8.16 9.07
N LEU A 116 3.99 7.40 7.99
CA LEU A 116 2.83 6.52 7.91
C LEU A 116 2.93 5.40 8.93
N ILE A 117 4.10 4.76 9.03
CA ILE A 117 4.34 3.70 10.02
C ILE A 117 4.09 4.23 11.44
N LYS A 118 4.64 5.39 11.78
CA LYS A 118 4.40 6.03 13.09
C LYS A 118 2.93 6.30 13.33
N THR A 119 2.19 6.79 12.33
CA THR A 119 0.76 7.06 12.43
C THR A 119 -0.04 5.78 12.65
N LEU A 120 0.26 4.70 11.94
CA LEU A 120 -0.37 3.40 12.13
C LEU A 120 -0.12 2.85 13.53
N PHE A 121 1.13 2.87 14.00
CA PHE A 121 1.48 2.38 15.33
C PHE A 121 0.93 3.26 16.46
N SER A 122 0.70 4.54 16.25
CA SER A 122 0.05 5.40 17.24
C SER A 122 -1.38 4.97 17.57
N LYS A 123 -2.05 4.28 16.64
CA LYS A 123 -3.40 3.74 16.83
C LYS A 123 -3.43 2.45 17.62
N THR A 124 -2.29 1.85 17.92
CA THR A 124 -2.16 0.61 18.69
C THR A 124 -1.87 0.83 20.16
N CYS A 125 -1.68 2.07 20.57
CA CYS A 125 -1.41 2.47 21.96
C CYS A 125 -2.67 2.77 22.74
#